data_3d28ce1230ec5229eb32025247900980
#
_entry.id   3d28ce1230ec5229eb32025247900980
#
_cell.length_a   1.000
_cell.length_b   1.000
_cell.length_c   1.000
_cell.angle_alpha   90.00
_cell.angle_beta   90.00
_cell.angle_gamma   90.00
#
_symmetry.space_group_name_H-M   'P 1'
#
loop_
_entity.id
_entity.type
_entity.pdbx_description
1 polymer ?
#
loop_
_entity_poly.entity_id
_entity_poly.type
_entity_poly.pdbx_seq_one_letter_code
_entity_poly.pdbx_strand_id
1 'polypeptide(L)'
;RLLFCGKVYVYRIYYPRMKTQPTPESILQDLVQIQRLDRGSVSVIRPGPAGPYYNHQCYENGRNVSRYVPAEQVAELQAAIADCQRFLQLVQQYVELLVQKTRAQRQAGSKKKNPRPTSSWPKTRKSTS
;
A
#
# COMPACT_ATOMS: atom_id res chain seq x y z
N ARG A 1 38.54 20.16 -10.43
CA ARG A 1 37.46 20.90 -9.72
C ARG A 1 36.11 20.77 -10.38
N LEU A 2 36.05 20.60 -11.68
CA LEU A 2 34.81 20.34 -12.42
C LEU A 2 34.21 18.95 -12.10
N LEU A 3 35.03 17.98 -11.74
CA LEU A 3 34.63 16.64 -11.32
C LEU A 3 33.86 16.66 -9.97
N PHE A 4 34.14 17.61 -9.11
CA PHE A 4 33.43 17.76 -7.83
C PHE A 4 32.01 18.30 -8.02
N CYS A 5 31.80 19.23 -8.93
CA CYS A 5 30.48 19.74 -9.29
C CYS A 5 29.61 18.65 -9.97
N GLY A 6 30.23 17.80 -10.78
CA GLY A 6 29.53 16.68 -11.43
C GLY A 6 29.01 15.64 -10.43
N LYS A 7 29.79 15.30 -9.41
CA LYS A 7 29.34 14.36 -8.36
C LYS A 7 28.21 14.90 -7.50
N VAL A 8 28.26 16.18 -7.15
CA VAL A 8 27.18 16.83 -6.38
C VAL A 8 25.91 16.93 -7.19
N TYR A 9 26.02 17.16 -8.50
CA TYR A 9 24.88 17.26 -9.41
C TYR A 9 24.20 15.90 -9.61
N VAL A 10 24.99 14.84 -9.81
CA VAL A 10 24.49 13.47 -9.90
C VAL A 10 23.82 13.02 -8.59
N TYR A 11 24.40 13.40 -7.45
CA TYR A 11 23.80 13.11 -6.15
C TYR A 11 22.42 13.79 -5.98
N ARG A 12 22.26 15.00 -6.52
CA ARG A 12 21.01 15.76 -6.45
C ARG A 12 19.93 15.18 -7.37
N ILE A 13 20.33 14.54 -8.46
CA ILE A 13 19.40 13.88 -9.39
C ILE A 13 19.00 12.49 -8.89
N TYR A 14 19.94 11.75 -8.31
CA TYR A 14 19.73 10.38 -7.83
C TYR A 14 19.05 10.26 -6.46
N TYR A 15 19.12 11.30 -5.65
CA TYR A 15 18.38 11.39 -4.39
C TYR A 15 17.41 12.58 -4.45
N PRO A 16 16.30 12.43 -5.22
CA PRO A 16 15.24 13.41 -5.12
C PRO A 16 14.74 13.35 -3.69
N ARG A 17 14.99 14.40 -2.94
CA ARG A 17 14.44 14.72 -1.62
C ARG A 17 13.85 13.47 -0.94
N MET A 18 14.43 13.03 0.13
CA MET A 18 13.75 12.08 1.03
C MET A 18 12.31 12.58 1.16
N LYS A 19 11.40 11.87 0.52
CA LYS A 19 9.99 12.18 0.65
C LYS A 19 9.71 12.11 2.12
N THR A 20 9.38 13.21 2.72
CA THR A 20 8.84 13.28 4.07
C THR A 20 7.87 12.12 4.19
N GLN A 21 8.04 11.29 5.24
CA GLN A 21 7.17 10.15 5.46
C GLN A 21 5.73 10.60 5.29
N PRO A 22 4.92 9.91 4.49
CA PRO A 22 3.56 10.33 4.24
C PRO A 22 2.82 10.38 5.57
N THR A 23 2.17 11.50 5.83
CA THR A 23 1.32 11.62 7.02
C THR A 23 -0.07 11.02 6.72
N PRO A 24 -0.80 10.54 7.74
CA PRO A 24 -2.16 10.03 7.52
C PRO A 24 -3.07 11.04 6.81
N GLU A 25 -2.91 12.31 7.14
CA GLU A 25 -3.69 13.40 6.54
C GLU A 25 -3.37 13.60 5.06
N SER A 26 -2.10 13.50 4.67
CA SER A 26 -1.70 13.62 3.26
C SER A 26 -2.23 12.45 2.42
N ILE A 27 -2.27 11.24 2.99
CA ILE A 27 -2.83 10.07 2.32
C ILE A 27 -4.34 10.24 2.10
N LEU A 28 -5.07 10.76 3.08
CA LEU A 28 -6.49 11.03 2.94
C LEU A 28 -6.77 12.06 1.85
N GLN A 29 -5.95 13.10 1.74
CA GLN A 29 -6.05 14.09 0.67
C GLN A 29 -5.82 13.46 -0.70
N ASP A 30 -4.82 12.58 -0.84
CA ASP A 30 -4.56 11.84 -2.08
C ASP A 30 -5.72 10.90 -2.44
N LEU A 31 -6.33 10.24 -1.46
CA LEU A 31 -7.49 9.37 -1.67
C LEU A 31 -8.70 10.13 -2.20
N VAL A 32 -8.97 11.33 -1.67
CA VAL A 32 -10.09 12.18 -2.12
C VAL A 32 -9.93 12.64 -3.58
N GLN A 33 -8.69 12.77 -4.07
CA GLN A 33 -8.43 13.15 -5.46
C GLN A 33 -8.81 12.05 -6.46
N ILE A 34 -8.83 10.80 -6.04
CA ILE A 34 -9.14 9.67 -6.91
C ILE A 34 -10.66 9.49 -6.94
N GLN A 35 -11.27 9.81 -8.07
CA GLN A 35 -12.73 9.79 -8.22
C GLN A 35 -13.26 8.65 -9.09
N ARG A 36 -12.41 8.09 -9.95
CA ARG A 36 -12.79 7.03 -10.89
C ARG A 36 -12.00 5.77 -10.58
N LEU A 37 -12.70 4.71 -10.27
CA LEU A 37 -12.12 3.42 -9.95
C LEU A 37 -12.79 2.34 -10.78
N ASP A 38 -11.99 1.47 -11.35
CA ASP A 38 -12.47 0.23 -11.95
C ASP A 38 -11.54 -0.93 -11.59
N ARG A 39 -12.04 -2.13 -11.70
CA ARG A 39 -11.31 -3.35 -11.36
C ARG A 39 -11.12 -4.21 -12.59
N GLY A 40 -10.12 -5.08 -12.54
CA GLY A 40 -9.89 -6.06 -13.58
C GLY A 40 -8.66 -5.76 -14.43
N SER A 41 -8.68 -6.27 -15.62
CA SER A 41 -7.58 -6.12 -16.59
C SER A 41 -8.13 -5.97 -18.00
N VAL A 42 -7.41 -5.22 -18.82
CA VAL A 42 -7.70 -5.08 -20.24
C VAL A 42 -6.71 -5.90 -21.03
N SER A 43 -7.21 -6.74 -21.92
CA SER A 43 -6.39 -7.57 -22.82
C SER A 43 -6.84 -7.40 -24.26
N VAL A 44 -5.91 -7.65 -25.19
CA VAL A 44 -6.21 -7.70 -26.62
C VAL A 44 -6.67 -9.12 -26.95
N ILE A 45 -7.87 -9.25 -27.51
CA ILE A 45 -8.40 -10.57 -27.91
C ILE A 45 -7.82 -11.00 -29.26
N ARG A 46 -7.90 -10.11 -30.24
CA ARG A 46 -7.45 -10.37 -31.59
C ARG A 46 -7.23 -9.07 -32.35
N PRO A 47 -6.36 -9.04 -33.37
CA PRO A 47 -6.31 -7.93 -34.32
C PRO A 47 -7.59 -7.91 -35.18
N GLY A 48 -8.10 -6.71 -35.45
CA GLY A 48 -9.25 -6.50 -36.32
C GLY A 48 -8.92 -5.58 -37.48
N PRO A 49 -9.81 -5.46 -38.52
CA PRO A 49 -9.57 -4.61 -39.68
C PRO A 49 -9.49 -3.11 -39.35
N ALA A 50 -10.14 -2.68 -38.28
CA ALA A 50 -10.11 -1.29 -37.82
C ALA A 50 -9.24 -1.09 -36.55
N GLY A 51 -8.47 -2.10 -36.16
CA GLY A 51 -7.63 -2.10 -34.97
C GLY A 51 -7.88 -3.30 -34.06
N PRO A 52 -7.15 -3.42 -32.96
CA PRO A 52 -7.29 -4.54 -32.05
C PRO A 52 -8.64 -4.49 -31.30
N TYR A 53 -9.19 -5.67 -31.04
CA TYR A 53 -10.35 -5.84 -30.18
C TYR A 53 -9.89 -6.04 -28.73
N TYR A 54 -10.44 -5.25 -27.84
CA TYR A 54 -10.11 -5.28 -26.42
C TYR A 54 -11.20 -5.97 -25.59
N ASN A 55 -10.75 -6.63 -24.56
CA ASN A 55 -11.60 -7.28 -23.59
C ASN A 55 -11.25 -6.83 -22.17
N HIS A 56 -12.27 -6.43 -21.42
CA HIS A 56 -12.16 -6.14 -20.00
C HIS A 56 -12.60 -7.37 -19.21
N GLN A 57 -11.70 -7.92 -18.43
CA GLN A 57 -11.95 -9.06 -17.55
C GLN A 57 -11.92 -8.59 -16.10
N CYS A 58 -13.00 -8.86 -15.40
CA CYS A 58 -13.12 -8.54 -13.99
C CYS A 58 -13.76 -9.70 -13.23
N TYR A 59 -13.30 -9.90 -12.00
CA TYR A 59 -13.91 -10.88 -11.10
C TYR A 59 -15.01 -10.19 -10.30
N GLU A 60 -16.28 -10.54 -10.59
CA GLU A 60 -17.45 -9.96 -9.96
C GLU A 60 -18.35 -11.07 -9.41
N ASN A 61 -18.78 -10.94 -8.17
CA ASN A 61 -19.72 -11.87 -7.52
C ASN A 61 -19.36 -13.36 -7.64
N GLY A 62 -18.07 -13.68 -7.50
CA GLY A 62 -17.57 -15.04 -7.59
C GLY A 62 -17.39 -15.57 -9.01
N ARG A 63 -17.48 -14.74 -10.04
CA ARG A 63 -17.37 -15.12 -11.45
C ARG A 63 -16.42 -14.20 -12.21
N ASN A 64 -15.71 -14.75 -13.17
CA ASN A 64 -14.99 -13.96 -14.16
C ASN A 64 -15.96 -13.44 -15.20
N VAL A 65 -16.10 -12.13 -15.26
CA VAL A 65 -16.94 -11.44 -16.25
C VAL A 65 -16.01 -10.84 -17.30
N SER A 66 -16.35 -11.07 -18.56
CA SER A 66 -15.60 -10.62 -19.72
C SER A 66 -16.50 -9.72 -20.57
N ARG A 67 -16.06 -8.50 -20.84
CA ARG A 67 -16.82 -7.52 -21.62
C ARG A 67 -15.97 -6.94 -22.73
N TYR A 68 -16.56 -6.81 -23.91
CA TYR A 68 -15.94 -6.09 -25.01
C TYR A 68 -15.80 -4.61 -24.67
N VAL A 69 -14.64 -4.03 -24.99
CA VAL A 69 -14.36 -2.61 -24.78
C VAL A 69 -13.97 -1.97 -26.11
N PRO A 70 -14.66 -0.90 -26.53
CA PRO A 70 -14.24 -0.14 -27.70
C PRO A 70 -12.88 0.49 -27.50
N ALA A 71 -12.07 0.57 -28.56
CA ALA A 71 -10.71 1.14 -28.50
C ALA A 71 -10.65 2.55 -27.91
N GLU A 72 -11.70 3.34 -28.11
CA GLU A 72 -11.82 4.72 -27.59
C GLU A 72 -11.91 4.76 -26.06
N GLN A 73 -12.47 3.73 -25.44
CA GLN A 73 -12.66 3.65 -23.98
C GLN A 73 -11.52 2.97 -23.24
N VAL A 74 -10.60 2.32 -23.95
CA VAL A 74 -9.51 1.53 -23.36
C VAL A 74 -8.61 2.39 -22.50
N ALA A 75 -8.19 3.56 -22.97
CA ALA A 75 -7.28 4.44 -22.24
C ALA A 75 -7.92 4.92 -20.92
N GLU A 76 -9.19 5.30 -20.95
CA GLU A 76 -9.94 5.74 -19.77
C GLU A 76 -10.12 4.59 -18.76
N LEU A 77 -10.45 3.40 -19.26
CA LEU A 77 -10.61 2.21 -18.42
C LEU A 77 -9.28 1.78 -17.78
N GLN A 78 -8.20 1.79 -18.52
CA GLN A 78 -6.86 1.50 -17.99
C GLN A 78 -6.44 2.49 -16.92
N ALA A 79 -6.74 3.78 -17.12
CA ALA A 79 -6.51 4.81 -16.11
C ALA A 79 -7.32 4.54 -14.83
N ALA A 80 -8.59 4.19 -14.95
CA ALA A 80 -9.45 3.86 -13.80
C ALA A 80 -8.97 2.61 -13.05
N ILE A 81 -8.47 1.60 -13.75
CA ILE A 81 -7.88 0.40 -13.14
C ILE A 81 -6.57 0.75 -12.40
N ALA A 82 -5.71 1.56 -13.00
CA ALA A 82 -4.49 2.02 -12.36
C ALA A 82 -4.78 2.87 -11.11
N ASP A 83 -5.77 3.73 -11.17
CA ASP A 83 -6.22 4.53 -10.04
C ASP A 83 -6.79 3.67 -8.91
N CYS A 84 -7.49 2.58 -9.24
CA CYS A 84 -7.96 1.61 -8.26
C CYS A 84 -6.79 0.93 -7.52
N GLN A 85 -5.77 0.51 -8.24
CA GLN A 85 -4.56 -0.08 -7.63
C GLN A 85 -3.86 0.94 -6.73
N ARG A 86 -3.72 2.17 -7.18
CA ARG A 86 -3.14 3.27 -6.39
C ARG A 86 -3.95 3.55 -5.13
N PHE A 87 -5.27 3.58 -5.24
CA PHE A 87 -6.18 3.78 -4.12
C PHE A 87 -5.99 2.70 -3.04
N LEU A 88 -5.95 1.44 -3.45
CA LEU A 88 -5.74 0.32 -2.52
C LEU A 88 -4.37 0.38 -1.83
N GLN A 89 -3.32 0.78 -2.53
CA GLN A 89 -1.99 0.99 -1.96
C GLN A 89 -2.00 2.13 -0.92
N LEU A 90 -2.66 3.23 -1.21
CA LEU A 90 -2.80 4.36 -0.28
C LEU A 90 -3.58 3.96 0.98
N VAL A 91 -4.66 3.20 0.83
CA VAL A 91 -5.43 2.66 1.96
C VAL A 91 -4.55 1.76 2.82
N GLN A 92 -3.77 0.89 2.22
CA GLN A 92 -2.86 0.01 2.95
C GLN A 92 -1.80 0.80 3.72
N GLN A 93 -1.21 1.82 3.11
CA GLN A 93 -0.26 2.70 3.77
C GLN A 93 -0.89 3.44 4.95
N TYR A 94 -2.11 3.91 4.79
CA TYR A 94 -2.88 4.55 5.86
C TYR A 94 -3.10 3.62 7.05
N VAL A 95 -3.52 2.39 6.77
CA VAL A 95 -3.71 1.35 7.80
C VAL A 95 -2.41 1.07 8.55
N GLU A 96 -1.29 0.91 7.83
CA GLU A 96 0.01 0.65 8.44
C GLU A 96 0.46 1.79 9.36
N LEU A 97 0.28 3.04 8.94
CA LEU A 97 0.63 4.20 9.77
C LEU A 97 -0.20 4.25 11.05
N LEU A 98 -1.50 3.98 10.96
CA LEU A 98 -2.37 3.94 12.15
C LEU A 98 -2.05 2.77 13.07
N VAL A 99 -1.74 1.60 12.52
CA VAL A 99 -1.31 0.44 13.29
C VAL A 99 -0.02 0.73 14.05
N GLN A 100 0.97 1.32 13.40
CA GLN A 100 2.22 1.72 14.03
C GLN A 100 2.00 2.73 15.15
N LYS A 101 1.17 3.74 14.92
CA LYS A 101 0.80 4.74 15.92
C LYS A 101 0.13 4.10 17.15
N THR A 102 -0.81 3.20 16.93
CA THR A 102 -1.53 2.49 18.01
C THR A 102 -0.58 1.61 18.80
N ARG A 103 0.32 0.88 18.13
CA ARG A 103 1.32 0.03 18.80
C ARG A 103 2.31 0.86 19.62
N ALA A 104 2.76 1.98 19.09
CA ALA A 104 3.64 2.90 19.81
C ALA A 104 2.98 3.48 21.07
N GLN A 105 1.71 3.83 21.00
CA GLN A 105 0.93 4.30 22.16
C GLN A 105 0.80 3.21 23.23
N ARG A 106 0.55 1.96 22.84
CA ARG A 106 0.49 0.82 23.75
C ARG A 106 1.84 0.59 24.46
N GLN A 107 2.94 0.65 23.72
CA GLN A 107 4.28 0.47 24.27
C GLN A 107 4.64 1.59 25.25
N ALA A 108 4.29 2.85 24.94
CA ALA A 108 4.49 3.97 25.83
C ALA A 108 3.68 3.81 27.13
N GLY A 109 2.46 3.26 27.07
CA GLY A 109 1.63 2.95 28.24
C GLY A 109 2.16 1.78 29.07
N SER A 110 2.84 0.82 28.46
CA SER A 110 3.30 -0.40 29.15
C SER A 110 4.61 -0.20 29.95
N LYS A 111 5.34 0.90 29.73
CA LYS A 111 6.55 1.22 30.50
C LYS A 111 6.29 1.52 31.98
N LYS A 112 5.04 1.62 32.40
CA LYS A 112 4.62 1.79 33.79
C LYS A 112 4.21 0.48 34.49
N LYS A 113 4.44 -0.69 33.86
CA LYS A 113 4.15 -1.95 34.59
C LYS A 113 5.21 -2.16 35.65
N ASN A 114 4.72 -2.24 36.89
CA ASN A 114 5.44 -2.65 38.09
C ASN A 114 6.33 -3.86 37.81
N PRO A 115 7.53 -3.93 38.41
CA PRO A 115 8.32 -5.13 38.38
C PRO A 115 7.44 -6.31 38.85
N ARG A 116 7.47 -7.39 38.11
CA ARG A 116 6.81 -8.63 38.53
C ARG A 116 7.13 -8.91 39.97
N PRO A 117 6.16 -9.13 40.84
CA PRO A 117 6.47 -9.68 42.14
C PRO A 117 7.19 -11.00 41.86
N THR A 118 8.42 -11.08 42.31
CA THR A 118 9.12 -12.35 42.38
C THR A 118 8.30 -13.29 43.25
N SER A 119 7.43 -14.05 42.61
CA SER A 119 6.75 -15.14 43.33
C SER A 119 7.83 -16.15 43.72
N SER A 120 8.32 -16.00 44.93
CA SER A 120 9.05 -17.06 45.55
C SER A 120 8.05 -18.19 45.83
N TRP A 121 7.93 -19.11 44.89
CA TRP A 121 7.25 -20.36 45.13
C TRP A 121 7.96 -21.05 46.28
N PRO A 122 7.31 -21.41 47.38
CA PRO A 122 7.92 -22.19 48.40
C PRO A 122 8.30 -23.54 47.75
N LYS A 123 9.59 -23.83 47.71
CA LYS A 123 10.06 -25.14 47.34
C LYS A 123 9.48 -26.10 48.35
N THR A 124 8.45 -26.84 48.01
CA THR A 124 7.97 -27.98 48.80
C THR A 124 9.12 -28.94 48.96
N ARG A 125 9.68 -28.98 50.17
CA ARG A 125 10.61 -30.05 50.55
C ARG A 125 9.83 -31.35 50.44
N LYS A 126 10.23 -32.20 49.51
CA LYS A 126 9.81 -33.59 49.57
C LYS A 126 10.34 -34.17 50.90
N SER A 127 9.47 -34.39 51.85
CA SER A 127 9.80 -35.16 52.99
C SER A 127 9.90 -36.61 52.54
N THR A 128 11.11 -37.13 52.46
CA THR A 128 11.36 -38.54 52.34
C THR A 128 11.23 -39.14 53.73
N SER A 129 10.18 -39.87 53.99
CA SER A 129 10.07 -40.72 55.09
C SER A 129 10.44 -42.14 54.66
#